data_36e4b37a916ba69950a683220ee262d8
#
_entry.id   36e4b37a916ba69950a683220ee262d8
#
_cell.length_a   1.000
_cell.length_b   1.000
_cell.length_c   1.000
_cell.angle_alpha   90.00
_cell.angle_beta   90.00
_cell.angle_gamma   90.00
#
_symmetry.space_group_name_H-M   'P 1'
#
loop_
_entity.id
_entity.type
_entity.pdbx_description
1 polymer ?
#
loop_
_entity_poly.entity_id
_entity_poly.type
_entity_poly.pdbx_seq_one_letter_code
_entity_poly.pdbx_strand_id
1 'polypeptide(L)'
;MNGNNVRIGSCILAGDMDSMVRFYRDTLGLQTGWDGGDFAEFETASGALSLWLYSRKEFVKAIGESYVPPKGINQSFEIALWLPSFADVDAEYERLSNLGLRFPTGEPITYPFGIRNFYVADPEGNLLEIGSTNES
;
A
#
# COMPACT_ATOMS: atom_id res chain seq x y z
N MET A 1 18.62 -20.75 -4.79
CA MET A 1 17.63 -19.83 -5.39
C MET A 1 18.30 -19.07 -6.51
N ASN A 2 17.61 -18.95 -7.64
CA ASN A 2 18.06 -18.12 -8.75
C ASN A 2 17.13 -16.91 -8.86
N GLY A 3 17.65 -15.69 -8.73
CA GLY A 3 16.88 -14.46 -8.77
C GLY A 3 16.06 -14.28 -10.04
N ASN A 4 16.48 -14.84 -11.17
CA ASN A 4 15.75 -14.75 -12.44
C ASN A 4 14.45 -15.58 -12.43
N ASN A 5 14.32 -16.51 -11.51
CA ASN A 5 13.15 -17.41 -11.41
C ASN A 5 12.28 -17.08 -10.18
N VAL A 6 12.60 -16.01 -9.48
CA VAL A 6 11.90 -15.60 -8.26
C VAL A 6 10.92 -14.49 -8.60
N ARG A 7 9.71 -14.60 -8.08
CA ARG A 7 8.75 -13.49 -8.08
C ARG A 7 8.63 -12.94 -6.67
N ILE A 8 8.55 -11.62 -6.56
CA ILE A 8 8.44 -10.93 -5.29
C ILE A 8 6.99 -10.52 -5.08
N GLY A 9 6.46 -10.85 -3.91
CA GLY A 9 5.15 -10.39 -3.47
C GLY A 9 5.26 -9.69 -2.12
N SER A 10 4.28 -8.86 -1.81
CA SER A 10 4.21 -8.14 -0.55
C SER A 10 2.96 -8.56 0.21
N CYS A 11 3.13 -8.90 1.48
CA CYS A 11 2.03 -9.24 2.38
C CYS A 11 1.97 -8.24 3.51
N ILE A 12 0.80 -7.64 3.71
CA ILE A 12 0.53 -6.78 4.86
C ILE A 12 -0.29 -7.60 5.86
N LEU A 13 0.17 -7.61 7.11
CA LEU A 13 -0.55 -8.29 8.18
C LEU A 13 -1.59 -7.34 8.76
N ALA A 14 -2.85 -7.67 8.59
CA ALA A 14 -3.98 -6.80 8.92
C ALA A 14 -4.62 -7.19 10.25
N GLY A 15 -4.76 -6.22 11.15
CA GLY A 15 -5.53 -6.39 12.37
C GLY A 15 -7.03 -6.36 12.12
N ASP A 16 -7.47 -5.48 11.22
CA ASP A 16 -8.87 -5.36 10.80
C ASP A 16 -8.95 -5.53 9.30
N MET A 17 -9.28 -6.74 8.86
CA MET A 17 -9.39 -7.08 7.44
C MET A 17 -10.41 -6.20 6.72
N ASP A 18 -11.54 -5.93 7.34
CA ASP A 18 -12.61 -5.18 6.69
C ASP A 18 -12.18 -3.74 6.36
N SER A 19 -11.62 -3.01 7.32
CA SER A 19 -11.16 -1.64 7.09
C SER A 19 -9.99 -1.59 6.10
N MET A 20 -9.10 -2.57 6.18
CA MET A 20 -7.93 -2.65 5.29
C MET A 20 -8.34 -2.97 3.85
N VAL A 21 -9.24 -3.94 3.65
CA VAL A 21 -9.72 -4.25 2.31
C VAL A 21 -10.46 -3.06 1.71
N ARG A 22 -11.30 -2.37 2.50
CA ARG A 22 -11.99 -1.18 2.01
C ARG A 22 -11.01 -0.10 1.56
N PHE A 23 -9.93 0.10 2.31
CA PHE A 23 -8.93 1.09 1.92
C PHE A 23 -8.30 0.74 0.56
N TYR A 24 -7.77 -0.47 0.42
CA TYR A 24 -7.08 -0.86 -0.81
C TYR A 24 -8.03 -1.01 -2.00
N ARG A 25 -9.22 -1.55 -1.78
CA ARG A 25 -10.22 -1.75 -2.83
C ARG A 25 -10.98 -0.47 -3.15
N ASP A 26 -11.59 0.15 -2.14
CA ASP A 26 -12.56 1.23 -2.36
C ASP A 26 -11.88 2.59 -2.44
N THR A 27 -10.88 2.85 -1.60
CA THR A 27 -10.17 4.14 -1.59
C THR A 27 -9.11 4.18 -2.68
N LEU A 28 -8.28 3.15 -2.83
CA LEU A 28 -7.21 3.13 -3.83
C LEU A 28 -7.64 2.54 -5.17
N GLY A 29 -8.74 1.81 -5.23
CA GLY A 29 -9.25 1.25 -6.48
C GLY A 29 -8.58 -0.03 -6.94
N LEU A 30 -7.86 -0.74 -6.06
CA LEU A 30 -7.26 -2.03 -6.41
C LEU A 30 -8.33 -3.11 -6.45
N GLN A 31 -8.20 -4.04 -7.38
CA GLN A 31 -9.17 -5.11 -7.55
C GLN A 31 -8.87 -6.29 -6.64
N THR A 32 -9.92 -6.88 -6.08
CA THR A 32 -9.81 -8.08 -5.25
C THR A 32 -11.10 -8.89 -5.32
N GLY A 33 -10.95 -10.21 -5.21
CA GLY A 33 -12.07 -11.12 -5.05
C GLY A 33 -12.36 -11.48 -3.58
N TRP A 34 -11.96 -10.63 -2.64
CA TRP A 34 -12.12 -10.92 -1.20
C TRP A 34 -13.55 -11.28 -0.84
N ASP A 35 -13.71 -12.35 -0.08
CA ASP A 35 -15.01 -12.94 0.29
C ASP A 35 -15.39 -12.71 1.75
N GLY A 36 -14.62 -11.91 2.49
CA GLY A 36 -14.84 -11.69 3.92
C GLY A 36 -13.93 -12.52 4.84
N GLY A 37 -13.04 -13.33 4.27
CA GLY A 37 -12.14 -14.20 5.04
C GLY A 37 -10.85 -13.52 5.50
N ASP A 38 -9.90 -14.36 5.90
CA ASP A 38 -8.63 -13.92 6.50
C ASP A 38 -7.53 -13.59 5.47
N PHE A 39 -7.83 -13.69 4.19
CA PHE A 39 -6.87 -13.46 3.11
C PHE A 39 -7.52 -12.66 1.99
N ALA A 40 -6.82 -11.63 1.50
CA ALA A 40 -7.25 -10.86 0.34
C ALA A 40 -6.05 -10.61 -0.55
N GLU A 41 -6.17 -10.96 -1.83
CA GLU A 41 -5.17 -10.66 -2.85
C GLU A 41 -5.66 -9.51 -3.71
N PHE A 42 -4.76 -8.58 -4.03
CA PHE A 42 -5.07 -7.42 -4.86
C PHE A 42 -4.26 -7.46 -6.14
N GLU A 43 -4.86 -6.93 -7.19
CA GLU A 43 -4.19 -6.78 -8.47
C GLU A 43 -4.59 -5.47 -9.13
N THR A 44 -3.72 -4.97 -10.00
CA THR A 44 -4.04 -3.87 -10.89
C THR A 44 -4.57 -4.41 -12.20
N ALA A 45 -5.16 -3.56 -13.04
CA ALA A 45 -5.63 -3.95 -14.36
C ALA A 45 -4.50 -4.53 -15.24
N SER A 46 -3.26 -4.15 -14.99
CA SER A 46 -2.09 -4.69 -15.70
C SER A 46 -1.60 -6.03 -15.14
N GLY A 47 -2.12 -6.47 -14.00
CA GLY A 47 -1.66 -7.67 -13.32
C GLY A 47 -0.24 -7.56 -12.73
N ALA A 48 0.31 -6.36 -12.65
CA ALA A 48 1.71 -6.15 -12.28
C ALA A 48 1.96 -6.16 -10.76
N LEU A 49 0.92 -5.98 -9.96
CA LEU A 49 1.05 -5.87 -8.51
C LEU A 49 0.78 -7.22 -7.84
N SER A 50 1.74 -7.66 -7.02
CA SER A 50 1.57 -8.79 -6.11
C SER A 50 1.50 -8.27 -4.68
N LEU A 51 0.29 -7.97 -4.23
CA LEU A 51 0.01 -7.49 -2.88
C LEU A 51 -1.13 -8.28 -2.30
N TRP A 52 -0.99 -8.72 -1.05
CA TRP A 52 -2.10 -9.34 -0.34
C TRP A 52 -2.13 -8.93 1.13
N LEU A 53 -3.29 -9.11 1.72
CA LEU A 53 -3.51 -8.93 3.15
C LEU A 53 -3.73 -10.30 3.78
N TYR A 54 -3.17 -10.49 4.95
CA TYR A 54 -3.37 -11.69 5.75
C TYR A 54 -3.72 -11.28 7.18
N SER A 55 -4.71 -11.93 7.78
CA SER A 55 -5.15 -11.60 9.12
C SER A 55 -4.04 -11.86 10.15
N ARG A 56 -3.74 -10.87 11.00
CA ARG A 56 -2.77 -11.02 12.08
C ARG A 56 -3.13 -12.15 13.03
N LYS A 57 -4.40 -12.32 13.34
CA LYS A 57 -4.85 -13.38 14.26
C LYS A 57 -4.50 -14.77 13.73
N GLU A 58 -4.51 -14.95 12.43
CA GLU A 58 -4.10 -16.21 11.81
C GLU A 58 -2.58 -16.31 11.72
N PHE A 59 -1.90 -15.22 11.39
CA PHE A 59 -0.45 -15.17 11.29
C PHE A 59 0.22 -15.48 12.65
N VAL A 60 -0.33 -14.95 13.74
CA VAL A 60 0.20 -15.18 15.08
C VAL A 60 0.24 -16.67 15.43
N LYS A 61 -0.71 -17.45 14.94
CA LYS A 61 -0.73 -18.90 15.17
C LYS A 61 0.52 -19.59 14.63
N ALA A 62 1.10 -19.04 13.55
CA ALA A 62 2.31 -19.60 12.95
C ALA A 62 3.60 -19.09 13.62
N ILE A 63 3.63 -17.81 14.00
CA ILE A 63 4.84 -17.18 14.53
C ILE A 63 4.90 -17.14 16.06
N GLY A 64 3.73 -17.22 16.71
CA GLY A 64 3.63 -17.32 18.16
C GLY A 64 4.15 -16.10 18.91
N GLU A 65 4.87 -16.36 20.02
CA GLU A 65 5.37 -15.31 20.92
C GLU A 65 6.39 -14.39 20.26
N SER A 66 6.93 -14.77 19.11
CA SER A 66 7.86 -13.90 18.35
C SER A 66 7.16 -12.71 17.71
N TYR A 67 5.83 -12.72 17.65
CA TYR A 67 5.09 -11.65 17.00
C TYR A 67 4.94 -10.45 17.94
N VAL A 68 5.34 -9.27 17.44
CA VAL A 68 5.15 -7.98 18.12
C VAL A 68 4.27 -7.09 17.23
N PRO A 69 3.08 -6.70 17.70
CA PRO A 69 2.22 -5.82 16.92
C PRO A 69 2.87 -4.46 16.63
N PRO A 70 2.76 -3.93 15.44
CA PRO A 70 3.30 -2.61 15.12
C PRO A 70 2.53 -1.49 15.81
N LYS A 71 3.21 -0.35 16.04
CA LYS A 71 2.60 0.86 16.61
C LYS A 71 2.92 2.04 15.72
N GLY A 72 1.94 2.95 15.54
CA GLY A 72 2.13 4.14 14.74
C GLY A 72 2.30 3.83 13.26
N ILE A 73 3.06 4.70 12.56
CA ILE A 73 3.34 4.50 11.14
C ILE A 73 4.51 3.54 10.99
N ASN A 74 4.31 2.51 10.17
CA ASN A 74 5.37 1.58 9.84
C ASN A 74 6.34 2.26 8.86
N GLN A 75 7.59 2.40 9.26
CA GLN A 75 8.64 3.03 8.46
C GLN A 75 9.75 2.07 8.06
N SER A 76 9.59 0.78 8.31
CA SER A 76 10.61 -0.21 7.95
C SER A 76 10.55 -0.61 6.47
N PHE A 77 9.41 -0.40 5.84
CA PHE A 77 9.25 -0.58 4.39
C PHE A 77 8.06 0.26 3.92
N GLU A 78 7.95 0.41 2.61
CA GLU A 78 6.82 1.07 1.97
C GLU A 78 6.34 0.28 0.76
N ILE A 79 5.13 0.56 0.32
CA ILE A 79 4.62 0.06 -0.96
C ILE A 79 4.51 1.27 -1.88
N ALA A 80 5.17 1.20 -3.03
CA ALA A 80 5.16 2.29 -4.00
C ALA A 80 4.16 1.99 -5.12
N LEU A 81 3.29 2.94 -5.36
CA LEU A 81 2.33 2.93 -6.46
C LEU A 81 2.78 3.98 -7.48
N TRP A 82 3.21 3.53 -8.65
CA TRP A 82 3.72 4.41 -9.69
C TRP A 82 2.64 4.80 -10.68
N LEU A 83 2.43 6.11 -10.81
CA LEU A 83 1.45 6.69 -11.71
C LEU A 83 2.10 7.15 -13.01
N PRO A 84 1.31 7.34 -14.07
CA PRO A 84 1.87 7.68 -15.39
C PRO A 84 2.62 9.01 -15.45
N SER A 85 2.19 10.03 -14.68
CA SER A 85 2.79 11.36 -14.75
C SER A 85 2.75 12.12 -13.43
N PHE A 86 3.51 13.22 -13.34
CA PHE A 86 3.44 14.12 -12.19
C PHE A 86 2.05 14.72 -12.02
N ALA A 87 1.36 15.02 -13.12
CA ALA A 87 -0.01 15.52 -13.04
C ALA A 87 -0.96 14.51 -12.42
N ASP A 88 -0.76 13.23 -12.69
CA ASP A 88 -1.57 12.17 -12.07
C ASP A 88 -1.30 12.08 -10.56
N VAL A 89 -0.06 12.32 -10.12
CA VAL A 89 0.29 12.35 -8.70
C VAL A 89 -0.46 13.49 -8.01
N ASP A 90 -0.47 14.68 -8.60
CA ASP A 90 -1.19 15.83 -8.05
C ASP A 90 -2.69 15.59 -7.99
N ALA A 91 -3.25 15.04 -9.06
CA ALA A 91 -4.68 14.73 -9.12
C ALA A 91 -5.08 13.70 -8.06
N GLU A 92 -4.24 12.68 -7.87
CA GLU A 92 -4.50 11.65 -6.86
C GLU A 92 -4.39 12.22 -5.44
N TYR A 93 -3.38 13.06 -5.18
CA TYR A 93 -3.29 13.75 -3.90
C TYR A 93 -4.55 14.58 -3.61
N GLU A 94 -4.99 15.36 -4.58
CA GLU A 94 -6.19 16.17 -4.41
C GLU A 94 -7.41 15.31 -4.11
N ARG A 95 -7.58 14.21 -4.83
CA ARG A 95 -8.68 13.28 -4.62
C ARG A 95 -8.66 12.69 -3.21
N LEU A 96 -7.48 12.25 -2.75
CA LEU A 96 -7.33 11.61 -1.44
C LEU A 96 -7.36 12.61 -0.28
N SER A 97 -6.99 13.87 -0.51
CA SER A 97 -6.85 14.88 0.56
C SER A 97 -8.16 15.17 1.30
N ASN A 98 -9.31 14.88 0.68
CA ASN A 98 -10.62 15.14 1.26
C ASN A 98 -11.21 13.93 2.00
N LEU A 99 -10.46 12.84 2.15
CA LEU A 99 -10.97 11.59 2.69
C LEU A 99 -10.53 11.34 4.15
N GLY A 100 -9.91 12.32 4.81
CA GLY A 100 -9.49 12.20 6.21
C GLY A 100 -8.31 11.26 6.43
N LEU A 101 -7.49 11.03 5.41
CA LEU A 101 -6.32 10.16 5.47
C LEU A 101 -5.13 10.90 6.08
N ARG A 102 -4.12 10.14 6.50
CA ARG A 102 -2.86 10.70 7.02
C ARG A 102 -1.83 10.78 5.90
N PHE A 103 -1.22 11.95 5.76
CA PHE A 103 -0.17 12.23 4.78
C PHE A 103 1.10 12.61 5.55
N PRO A 104 1.97 11.63 5.88
CA PRO A 104 3.12 11.87 6.77
C PRO A 104 4.08 12.96 6.30
N THR A 105 4.20 13.19 5.00
CA THR A 105 5.10 14.20 4.42
C THR A 105 4.36 15.37 3.79
N GLY A 106 3.01 15.41 3.90
CA GLY A 106 2.20 16.48 3.33
C GLY A 106 1.99 16.38 1.83
N GLU A 107 1.97 17.55 1.18
CA GLU A 107 1.72 17.68 -0.26
C GLU A 107 2.81 17.04 -1.12
N PRO A 108 2.51 16.73 -2.40
CA PRO A 108 3.51 16.21 -3.32
C PRO A 108 4.75 17.09 -3.43
N ILE A 109 5.90 16.46 -3.47
CA ILE A 109 7.21 17.11 -3.59
C ILE A 109 7.90 16.54 -4.82
N THR A 110 8.56 17.43 -5.59
CA THR A 110 9.43 17.01 -6.68
C THR A 110 10.87 17.04 -6.20
N TYR A 111 11.54 15.90 -6.31
CA TYR A 111 12.93 15.76 -5.90
C TYR A 111 13.89 16.03 -7.06
N PRO A 112 15.12 16.50 -6.76
CA PRO A 112 16.09 16.80 -7.82
C PRO A 112 16.45 15.61 -8.71
N PHE A 113 16.25 14.39 -8.23
CA PHE A 113 16.54 13.17 -8.99
C PHE A 113 15.36 12.72 -9.88
N GLY A 114 14.32 13.55 -10.03
CA GLY A 114 13.29 13.33 -11.05
C GLY A 114 12.07 12.54 -10.62
N ILE A 115 11.84 12.43 -9.32
CA ILE A 115 10.62 11.81 -8.77
C ILE A 115 9.74 12.88 -8.16
N ARG A 116 8.43 12.80 -8.44
CA ARG A 116 7.42 13.56 -7.71
C ARG A 116 6.54 12.57 -6.97
N ASN A 117 6.39 12.75 -5.65
CA ASN A 117 5.60 11.84 -4.83
C ASN A 117 4.94 12.52 -3.65
N PHE A 118 4.03 11.79 -3.03
CA PHE A 118 3.57 12.02 -1.66
C PHE A 118 3.42 10.66 -0.98
N TYR A 119 3.31 10.69 0.34
CA TYR A 119 3.07 9.49 1.13
C TYR A 119 1.70 9.55 1.78
N VAL A 120 1.04 8.41 1.86
CA VAL A 120 -0.22 8.25 2.57
C VAL A 120 -0.15 7.00 3.43
N ALA A 121 -0.75 7.05 4.62
CA ALA A 121 -0.83 5.89 5.49
C ALA A 121 -2.17 5.18 5.29
N ASP A 122 -2.14 3.84 5.30
CA ASP A 122 -3.36 3.07 5.34
C ASP A 122 -3.98 3.11 6.76
N PRO A 123 -5.17 2.53 6.99
CA PRO A 123 -5.83 2.61 8.29
C PRO A 123 -5.01 2.06 9.47
N GLU A 124 -4.06 1.18 9.22
CA GLU A 124 -3.22 0.60 10.25
C GLU A 124 -1.81 1.19 10.30
N GLY A 125 -1.56 2.26 9.53
CA GLY A 125 -0.30 2.98 9.57
C GLY A 125 0.77 2.45 8.64
N ASN A 126 0.44 1.59 7.68
CA ASN A 126 1.40 1.18 6.68
C ASN A 126 1.63 2.30 5.67
N LEU A 127 2.88 2.51 5.29
CA LEU A 127 3.29 3.63 4.46
C LEU A 127 3.19 3.28 2.98
N LEU A 128 2.48 4.12 2.23
CA LEU A 128 2.38 4.02 0.77
C LEU A 128 3.01 5.25 0.14
N GLU A 129 3.86 5.03 -0.84
CA GLU A 129 4.36 6.08 -1.73
C GLU A 129 3.50 6.11 -2.99
N ILE A 130 3.00 7.28 -3.34
CA ILE A 130 2.30 7.49 -4.61
C ILE A 130 3.12 8.47 -5.41
N GLY A 131 3.69 8.02 -6.52
CA GLY A 131 4.68 8.81 -7.23
C GLY A 131 4.76 8.54 -8.71
N SER A 132 5.59 9.33 -9.37
CA SER A 132 5.90 9.16 -10.78
C SER A 132 7.33 9.64 -11.05
N THR A 133 7.94 9.06 -12.07
CA THR A 133 9.22 9.49 -12.60
C THR A 133 9.06 10.26 -13.92
N ASN A 134 7.83 10.49 -14.36
CA ASN A 134 7.53 11.09 -15.64
C ASN A 134 6.85 12.45 -15.46
N GLU A 135 7.56 13.52 -15.83
CA GLU A 135 7.04 14.88 -15.70
C GLU A 135 5.89 15.15 -16.67
N SER A 136 5.91 14.56 -17.83
CA SER A 136 4.86 14.75 -18.84
C SER A 136 3.89 13.57 -18.89
#